data_b3b676a6c5a72bd75c211ba4f403fb0b
#
_entry.id   b3b676a6c5a72bd75c211ba4f403fb0b
#
_cell.length_a   1.000
_cell.length_b   1.000
_cell.length_c   1.000
_cell.angle_alpha   90.00
_cell.angle_beta   90.00
_cell.angle_gamma   90.00
#
_symmetry.space_group_name_H-M   'P 1'
#
loop_
_entity.id
_entity.type
_entity.pdbx_description
1 polymer ?
#
loop_
_entity_poly.entity_id
_entity_poly.type
_entity_poly.pdbx_seq_one_letter_code
_entity_poly.pdbx_strand_id
1 'polypeptide(L)'
;VHSGDEDKREHNNKTVRDTEMMNGMDRQTGDYNDFWAGRDYLNQMNDMKAALLMSHGFNDWNVMPEHSYRIYKAAKEKGLPTQIYYHQNVHGGPPPTSMMNKWFTKYLHGIDNGVEKEENKAYIVREYDDRQLPTAYKDYPNPKASDVTLNLTYGGNAIGGLTLDTVDKAGEMFSDDVSISGSDHAKATNSKHRLLYVTPKLKEDLHISGVPQVTISLASSKPA
;
A
#
# COMPACT_ATOMS: atom_id res chain seq x y z
N VAL A 1 -15.90 -18.59 -5.20
CA VAL A 1 -15.22 -17.51 -5.86
C VAL A 1 -16.18 -16.82 -6.83
N HIS A 2 -16.04 -15.50 -7.00
CA HIS A 2 -17.05 -14.70 -7.71
C HIS A 2 -17.21 -15.08 -9.18
N SER A 3 -18.45 -15.40 -9.57
CA SER A 3 -18.90 -15.54 -10.95
C SER A 3 -20.37 -15.16 -11.02
N GLY A 4 -20.79 -14.49 -12.10
CA GLY A 4 -22.21 -14.26 -12.39
C GLY A 4 -22.97 -15.53 -12.81
N ASP A 5 -22.24 -16.54 -13.25
CA ASP A 5 -22.74 -17.87 -13.59
C ASP A 5 -22.75 -18.75 -12.30
N GLU A 6 -23.91 -19.27 -11.95
CA GLU A 6 -24.10 -19.99 -10.69
C GLU A 6 -23.37 -21.33 -10.69
N ASP A 7 -23.40 -22.06 -11.79
CA ASP A 7 -22.73 -23.36 -11.91
C ASP A 7 -21.21 -23.21 -11.80
N LYS A 8 -20.65 -22.20 -12.44
CA LYS A 8 -19.22 -21.86 -12.32
C LYS A 8 -18.86 -21.41 -10.91
N ARG A 9 -19.72 -20.63 -10.26
CA ARG A 9 -19.50 -20.21 -8.89
C ARG A 9 -19.50 -21.40 -7.94
N GLU A 10 -20.46 -22.33 -8.07
CA GLU A 10 -20.53 -23.54 -7.27
C GLU A 10 -19.31 -24.44 -7.52
N HIS A 11 -18.94 -24.66 -8.77
CA HIS A 11 -17.74 -25.42 -9.14
C HIS A 11 -16.48 -24.79 -8.51
N ASN A 12 -16.28 -23.49 -8.67
CA ASN A 12 -15.11 -22.78 -8.11
C ASN A 12 -15.10 -22.80 -6.58
N ASN A 13 -16.27 -22.73 -5.94
CA ASN A 13 -16.35 -22.85 -4.50
C ASN A 13 -15.91 -24.24 -4.03
N LYS A 14 -16.40 -25.29 -4.65
CA LYS A 14 -16.04 -26.67 -4.29
C LYS A 14 -14.57 -27.01 -4.57
N THR A 15 -14.04 -26.56 -5.71
CA THR A 15 -12.70 -26.97 -6.18
C THR A 15 -11.57 -26.06 -5.70
N VAL A 16 -11.84 -24.80 -5.43
CA VAL A 16 -10.81 -23.82 -5.05
C VAL A 16 -11.02 -23.32 -3.62
N ARG A 17 -12.20 -22.74 -3.32
CA ARG A 17 -12.42 -22.13 -2.01
C ARG A 17 -12.40 -23.17 -0.90
N ASP A 18 -13.25 -24.19 -0.99
CA ASP A 18 -13.54 -25.13 0.12
C ASP A 18 -12.44 -26.19 0.31
N THR A 19 -11.60 -26.37 -0.70
CA THR A 19 -10.49 -27.32 -0.65
C THR A 19 -9.15 -26.62 -0.50
N GLU A 20 -8.71 -25.89 -1.54
CA GLU A 20 -7.38 -25.34 -1.62
C GLU A 20 -7.21 -24.12 -0.69
N MET A 21 -8.13 -23.14 -0.79
CA MET A 21 -7.99 -21.91 -0.01
C MET A 21 -8.24 -22.13 1.48
N MET A 22 -9.37 -22.79 1.84
CA MET A 22 -9.72 -22.96 3.25
C MET A 22 -8.73 -23.85 4.00
N ASN A 23 -8.12 -24.81 3.33
CA ASN A 23 -7.12 -25.68 3.94
C ASN A 23 -5.73 -25.04 3.97
N GLY A 24 -5.37 -24.19 3.00
CA GLY A 24 -4.05 -23.64 2.85
C GLY A 24 -3.84 -22.29 3.55
N MET A 25 -4.90 -21.49 3.69
CA MET A 25 -4.79 -20.09 4.19
C MET A 25 -4.41 -19.97 5.66
N ASP A 26 -4.54 -21.05 6.44
CA ASP A 26 -4.36 -21.06 7.89
C ASP A 26 -5.05 -19.87 8.59
N ARG A 27 -6.37 -19.86 8.55
CA ARG A 27 -7.17 -18.83 9.19
C ARG A 27 -7.14 -18.86 10.72
N GLN A 28 -6.54 -19.88 11.30
CA GLN A 28 -6.49 -20.08 12.73
C GLN A 28 -5.31 -19.31 13.35
N THR A 29 -4.14 -19.37 12.75
CA THR A 29 -2.95 -18.63 13.22
C THR A 29 -2.69 -17.36 12.39
N GLY A 30 -3.08 -17.34 11.12
CA GLY A 30 -2.80 -16.25 10.20
C GLY A 30 -1.35 -16.20 9.71
N ASP A 31 -0.57 -17.24 9.97
CA ASP A 31 0.85 -17.28 9.64
C ASP A 31 1.11 -17.41 8.13
N TYR A 32 2.21 -16.81 7.70
CA TYR A 32 2.73 -17.00 6.35
C TYR A 32 3.30 -18.41 6.21
N ASN A 33 2.73 -19.19 5.29
CA ASN A 33 3.07 -20.59 5.04
C ASN A 33 3.32 -20.87 3.55
N ASP A 34 3.53 -22.13 3.18
CA ASP A 34 3.81 -22.54 1.80
C ASP A 34 2.69 -22.17 0.81
N PHE A 35 1.43 -22.15 1.27
CA PHE A 35 0.31 -21.70 0.45
C PHE A 35 0.45 -20.23 0.03
N TRP A 36 0.83 -19.36 0.96
CA TRP A 36 1.09 -17.95 0.71
C TRP A 36 2.40 -17.73 -0.03
N ALA A 37 3.46 -18.49 0.32
CA ALA A 37 4.76 -18.42 -0.36
C ALA A 37 4.65 -18.75 -1.85
N GLY A 38 3.83 -19.75 -2.22
CA GLY A 38 3.57 -20.11 -3.61
C GLY A 38 2.80 -19.05 -4.41
N ARG A 39 2.20 -18.06 -3.74
CA ARG A 39 1.44 -16.94 -4.31
C ARG A 39 2.16 -15.60 -4.20
N ASP A 40 3.25 -15.57 -3.49
CA ASP A 40 4.12 -14.39 -3.37
C ASP A 40 5.16 -14.39 -4.52
N TYR A 41 4.80 -13.75 -5.61
CA TYR A 41 5.68 -13.68 -6.79
C TYR A 41 6.96 -12.87 -6.57
N LEU A 42 7.11 -12.16 -5.45
CA LEU A 42 8.41 -11.58 -5.09
C LEU A 42 9.48 -12.66 -4.92
N ASN A 43 9.11 -13.86 -4.48
CA ASN A 43 10.01 -15.01 -4.39
C ASN A 43 10.57 -15.46 -5.76
N GLN A 44 9.91 -15.07 -6.86
CA GLN A 44 10.27 -15.44 -8.23
C GLN A 44 10.85 -14.27 -9.04
N MET A 45 11.11 -13.13 -8.41
CA MET A 45 11.64 -11.93 -9.09
C MET A 45 12.98 -12.18 -9.80
N ASN A 46 13.73 -13.20 -9.38
CA ASN A 46 14.98 -13.57 -10.03
C ASN A 46 14.83 -13.96 -11.51
N ASP A 47 13.66 -14.47 -11.90
CA ASP A 47 13.37 -14.90 -13.26
C ASP A 47 12.83 -13.77 -14.15
N MET A 48 12.45 -12.66 -13.57
CA MET A 48 11.93 -11.50 -14.29
C MET A 48 13.01 -10.86 -15.15
N LYS A 49 12.70 -10.63 -16.43
CA LYS A 49 13.57 -9.96 -17.41
C LYS A 49 12.91 -8.75 -18.07
N ALA A 50 11.61 -8.61 -17.91
CA ALA A 50 10.84 -7.56 -18.54
C ALA A 50 11.06 -6.20 -17.87
N ALA A 51 11.00 -5.14 -18.68
CA ALA A 51 10.91 -3.77 -18.18
C ALA A 51 9.58 -3.54 -17.46
N LEU A 52 9.60 -2.81 -16.35
CA LEU A 52 8.45 -2.62 -15.46
C LEU A 52 7.99 -1.16 -15.41
N LEU A 53 6.77 -0.91 -15.87
CA LEU A 53 6.03 0.31 -15.57
C LEU A 53 4.92 -0.01 -14.58
N MET A 54 5.07 0.39 -13.32
CA MET A 54 4.12 0.15 -12.25
C MET A 54 3.19 1.34 -12.07
N SER A 55 1.89 1.08 -11.85
CA SER A 55 0.90 2.11 -11.50
C SER A 55 0.07 1.67 -10.31
N HIS A 56 -0.19 2.59 -9.35
CA HIS A 56 -1.03 2.31 -8.19
C HIS A 56 -1.66 3.58 -7.61
N GLY A 57 -2.86 3.43 -7.03
CA GLY A 57 -3.53 4.49 -6.28
C GLY A 57 -3.14 4.51 -4.82
N PHE A 58 -2.79 5.66 -4.26
CA PHE A 58 -2.49 5.77 -2.82
C PHE A 58 -3.71 5.48 -1.92
N ASN A 59 -4.92 5.68 -2.45
CA ASN A 59 -6.17 5.43 -1.71
C ASN A 59 -6.75 4.04 -2.02
N ASP A 60 -5.96 3.11 -2.53
CA ASP A 60 -6.40 1.75 -2.75
C ASP A 60 -6.48 1.00 -1.42
N TRP A 61 -7.71 0.76 -0.97
CA TRP A 61 -8.00 0.01 0.24
C TRP A 61 -8.10 -1.51 0.00
N ASN A 62 -8.15 -1.94 -1.26
CA ASN A 62 -8.25 -3.34 -1.65
C ASN A 62 -6.88 -4.01 -1.81
N VAL A 63 -5.97 -3.33 -2.52
CA VAL A 63 -4.58 -3.77 -2.66
C VAL A 63 -3.67 -2.67 -2.13
N MET A 64 -2.93 -2.97 -1.08
CA MET A 64 -2.06 -1.98 -0.43
C MET A 64 -1.00 -1.45 -1.41
N PRO A 65 -0.82 -0.11 -1.51
CA PRO A 65 0.18 0.49 -2.39
C PRO A 65 1.61 -0.01 -2.16
N GLU A 66 1.90 -0.51 -0.97
CA GLU A 66 3.19 -1.14 -0.62
C GLU A 66 3.53 -2.32 -1.53
N HIS A 67 2.55 -3.10 -1.99
CA HIS A 67 2.81 -4.23 -2.90
C HIS A 67 3.49 -3.76 -4.18
N SER A 68 3.02 -2.67 -4.77
CA SER A 68 3.63 -2.07 -5.96
C SER A 68 5.03 -1.54 -5.68
N TYR A 69 5.24 -0.93 -4.51
CA TYR A 69 6.57 -0.47 -4.10
C TYR A 69 7.55 -1.63 -3.95
N ARG A 70 7.14 -2.72 -3.31
CA ARG A 70 8.00 -3.90 -3.13
C ARG A 70 8.42 -4.51 -4.47
N ILE A 71 7.51 -4.63 -5.43
CA ILE A 71 7.80 -5.14 -6.77
C ILE A 71 8.72 -4.16 -7.52
N TYR A 72 8.42 -2.86 -7.49
CA TYR A 72 9.27 -1.83 -8.09
C TYR A 72 10.70 -1.86 -7.54
N LYS A 73 10.84 -1.92 -6.22
CA LYS A 73 12.14 -2.01 -5.55
C LYS A 73 12.92 -3.26 -5.97
N ALA A 74 12.27 -4.43 -5.95
CA ALA A 74 12.90 -5.69 -6.33
C ALA A 74 13.36 -5.69 -7.81
N ALA A 75 12.53 -5.17 -8.72
CA ALA A 75 12.92 -5.04 -10.14
C ALA A 75 14.10 -4.08 -10.32
N LYS A 76 14.12 -2.98 -9.59
CA LYS A 76 15.20 -2.00 -9.61
C LYS A 76 16.51 -2.57 -9.07
N GLU A 77 16.47 -3.27 -7.93
CA GLU A 77 17.64 -3.95 -7.34
C GLU A 77 18.22 -5.00 -8.28
N LYS A 78 17.39 -5.61 -9.10
CA LYS A 78 17.82 -6.51 -10.17
C LYS A 78 18.41 -5.78 -11.39
N GLY A 79 18.37 -4.46 -11.45
CA GLY A 79 18.85 -3.66 -12.58
C GLY A 79 17.92 -3.64 -13.78
N LEU A 80 16.66 -4.01 -13.63
CA LEU A 80 15.68 -3.93 -14.70
C LEU A 80 15.26 -2.47 -14.95
N PRO A 81 14.97 -2.10 -16.21
CA PRO A 81 14.33 -0.81 -16.47
C PRO A 81 13.01 -0.71 -15.71
N THR A 82 12.87 0.32 -14.85
CA THR A 82 11.69 0.47 -14.01
C THR A 82 11.24 1.92 -13.95
N GLN A 83 9.93 2.11 -13.98
CA GLN A 83 9.27 3.37 -13.57
C GLN A 83 8.06 3.06 -12.71
N ILE A 84 7.73 3.96 -11.78
CA ILE A 84 6.53 3.87 -10.95
C ILE A 84 5.72 5.16 -11.07
N TYR A 85 4.40 5.00 -11.19
CA TYR A 85 3.42 6.07 -11.20
C TYR A 85 2.43 5.86 -10.05
N TYR A 86 2.35 6.83 -9.15
CA TYR A 86 1.35 6.85 -8.09
C TYR A 86 0.34 7.97 -8.29
N HIS A 87 -0.93 7.68 -8.03
CA HIS A 87 -2.03 8.63 -8.14
C HIS A 87 -2.94 8.62 -6.92
N GLN A 88 -3.81 9.61 -6.81
CA GLN A 88 -4.70 9.78 -5.65
C GLN A 88 -6.05 9.04 -5.77
N ASN A 89 -6.24 8.23 -6.80
CA ASN A 89 -7.45 7.43 -6.94
C ASN A 89 -7.41 6.19 -6.04
N VAL A 90 -8.53 5.50 -6.00
CA VAL A 90 -8.71 4.19 -5.34
C VAL A 90 -8.17 3.06 -6.23
N HIS A 91 -8.75 1.88 -6.15
CA HIS A 91 -8.34 0.70 -6.91
C HIS A 91 -8.38 0.93 -8.42
N GLY A 92 -7.27 0.64 -9.09
CA GLY A 92 -7.11 0.82 -10.53
C GLY A 92 -6.67 2.24 -10.94
N GLY A 93 -6.38 2.40 -12.21
CA GLY A 93 -5.94 3.63 -12.84
C GLY A 93 -4.60 3.46 -13.56
N PRO A 94 -4.58 3.67 -14.90
CA PRO A 94 -3.35 3.59 -15.67
C PRO A 94 -2.51 4.87 -15.49
N PRO A 95 -1.21 4.79 -15.80
CA PRO A 95 -0.40 5.99 -16.01
C PRO A 95 -0.95 6.83 -17.18
N PRO A 96 -0.54 8.10 -17.30
CA PRO A 96 -0.89 8.92 -18.46
C PRO A 96 -0.55 8.21 -19.77
N THR A 97 -1.42 8.34 -20.77
CA THR A 97 -1.26 7.68 -22.08
C THR A 97 0.09 7.99 -22.73
N SER A 98 0.59 9.21 -22.58
CA SER A 98 1.92 9.61 -23.08
C SER A 98 3.05 8.79 -22.46
N MET A 99 2.96 8.51 -21.16
CA MET A 99 3.92 7.69 -20.42
C MET A 99 3.87 6.24 -20.89
N MET A 100 2.67 5.67 -21.01
CA MET A 100 2.48 4.31 -21.53
C MET A 100 2.99 4.19 -22.97
N ASN A 101 2.64 5.12 -23.85
CA ASN A 101 3.09 5.11 -25.24
C ASN A 101 4.62 5.16 -25.32
N LYS A 102 5.26 6.03 -24.54
CA LYS A 102 6.72 6.12 -24.52
C LYS A 102 7.35 4.82 -24.05
N TRP A 103 6.80 4.20 -23.01
CA TRP A 103 7.26 2.94 -22.45
C TRP A 103 7.13 1.78 -23.45
N PHE A 104 5.93 1.57 -24.01
CA PHE A 104 5.67 0.48 -24.93
C PHE A 104 6.37 0.67 -26.28
N THR A 105 6.52 1.89 -26.77
CA THR A 105 7.30 2.20 -27.97
C THR A 105 8.74 1.68 -27.83
N LYS A 106 9.35 1.86 -26.66
CA LYS A 106 10.70 1.34 -26.42
C LYS A 106 10.71 -0.17 -26.21
N TYR A 107 9.94 -0.66 -25.24
CA TYR A 107 10.13 -2.03 -24.75
C TYR A 107 9.35 -3.11 -25.52
N LEU A 108 8.32 -2.74 -26.29
CA LEU A 108 7.62 -3.68 -27.18
C LEU A 108 8.00 -3.50 -28.65
N HIS A 109 8.22 -2.27 -29.10
CA HIS A 109 8.55 -2.01 -30.51
C HIS A 109 10.04 -1.81 -30.77
N GLY A 110 10.87 -1.73 -29.74
CA GLY A 110 12.31 -1.58 -29.88
C GLY A 110 12.77 -0.20 -30.39
N ILE A 111 11.85 0.77 -30.47
CA ILE A 111 12.15 2.11 -30.99
C ILE A 111 12.84 2.92 -29.89
N ASP A 112 14.00 3.44 -30.18
CA ASP A 112 14.76 4.28 -29.25
C ASP A 112 14.09 5.66 -29.10
N ASN A 113 13.66 5.97 -27.89
CA ASN A 113 12.99 7.23 -27.56
C ASN A 113 13.53 7.86 -26.27
N GLY A 114 14.61 7.31 -25.73
CA GLY A 114 15.32 7.83 -24.56
C GLY A 114 14.65 7.58 -23.21
N VAL A 115 13.57 6.79 -23.14
CA VAL A 115 12.89 6.53 -21.85
C VAL A 115 13.79 5.81 -20.83
N GLU A 116 14.66 4.96 -21.27
CA GLU A 116 15.63 4.26 -20.41
C GLU A 116 16.68 5.20 -19.79
N LYS A 117 16.94 6.35 -20.44
CA LYS A 117 17.92 7.36 -20.01
C LYS A 117 17.29 8.43 -19.12
N GLU A 118 15.97 8.40 -18.91
CA GLU A 118 15.31 9.33 -18.00
C GLU A 118 15.86 9.19 -16.58
N GLU A 119 16.26 10.32 -16.01
CA GLU A 119 16.79 10.36 -14.65
C GLU A 119 15.70 10.07 -13.62
N ASN A 120 14.48 10.58 -13.86
CA ASN A 120 13.35 10.37 -12.98
C ASN A 120 12.70 9.01 -13.21
N LYS A 121 12.52 8.27 -12.12
CA LYS A 121 11.92 6.93 -12.13
C LYS A 121 10.57 6.88 -11.42
N ALA A 122 10.22 7.90 -10.66
CA ALA A 122 8.96 8.00 -9.93
C ALA A 122 8.16 9.24 -10.36
N TYR A 123 6.88 9.04 -10.64
CA TYR A 123 5.94 10.05 -11.10
C TYR A 123 4.75 10.04 -10.15
N ILE A 124 4.62 11.07 -9.32
CA ILE A 124 3.71 11.09 -8.18
C ILE A 124 2.69 12.21 -8.34
N VAL A 125 1.42 11.87 -8.41
CA VAL A 125 0.32 12.82 -8.22
C VAL A 125 0.20 13.06 -6.71
N ARG A 126 0.63 14.23 -6.25
CA ARG A 126 0.77 14.52 -4.82
C ARG A 126 -0.54 14.84 -4.14
N GLU A 127 -1.48 15.43 -4.87
CA GLU A 127 -2.77 15.89 -4.35
C GLU A 127 -3.91 15.43 -5.25
N TYR A 128 -5.09 15.28 -4.67
CA TYR A 128 -6.27 14.83 -5.41
C TYR A 128 -6.64 15.78 -6.57
N ASP A 129 -6.40 17.08 -6.40
CA ASP A 129 -6.74 18.11 -7.38
C ASP A 129 -5.67 18.32 -8.47
N ASP A 130 -4.57 17.61 -8.44
CA ASP A 130 -3.47 17.73 -9.43
C ASP A 130 -3.88 17.25 -10.84
N ARG A 131 -5.14 16.93 -11.08
CA ARG A 131 -5.70 16.50 -12.39
C ARG A 131 -4.89 15.40 -13.05
N GLN A 132 -4.36 14.47 -12.25
CA GLN A 132 -3.49 13.38 -12.71
C GLN A 132 -2.12 13.86 -13.28
N LEU A 133 -1.73 15.09 -13.04
CA LEU A 133 -0.42 15.60 -13.43
C LEU A 133 0.63 15.22 -12.36
N PRO A 134 1.53 14.29 -12.65
CA PRO A 134 2.50 13.85 -11.68
C PRO A 134 3.67 14.83 -11.56
N THR A 135 4.19 14.97 -10.34
CA THR A 135 5.53 15.51 -10.11
C THR A 135 6.56 14.39 -10.28
N ALA A 136 7.61 14.66 -11.05
CA ALA A 136 8.67 13.68 -11.31
C ALA A 136 9.76 13.73 -10.23
N TYR A 137 10.18 12.58 -9.75
CA TYR A 137 11.25 12.38 -8.79
C TYR A 137 12.26 11.35 -9.30
N LYS A 138 13.50 11.47 -8.86
CA LYS A 138 14.56 10.52 -9.21
C LYS A 138 14.18 9.08 -8.82
N ASP A 139 13.49 8.95 -7.70
CA ASP A 139 13.10 7.66 -7.12
C ASP A 139 11.89 7.76 -6.19
N TYR A 140 11.37 6.60 -5.75
CA TYR A 140 10.41 6.51 -4.66
C TYR A 140 10.94 5.52 -3.60
N PRO A 141 10.93 5.89 -2.30
CA PRO A 141 10.61 7.22 -1.75
C PRO A 141 11.45 8.35 -2.36
N ASN A 142 10.98 9.60 -2.23
CA ASN A 142 11.76 10.75 -2.65
C ASN A 142 13.13 10.74 -1.96
N PRO A 143 14.26 10.71 -2.69
CA PRO A 143 15.59 10.63 -2.08
C PRO A 143 15.97 11.81 -1.18
N LYS A 144 15.17 12.89 -1.22
CA LYS A 144 15.33 14.06 -0.33
C LYS A 144 14.50 13.96 0.95
N ALA A 145 13.64 12.94 1.07
CA ALA A 145 12.89 12.69 2.29
C ALA A 145 13.82 12.09 3.37
N SER A 146 13.51 12.38 4.61
CA SER A 146 14.16 11.78 5.78
C SER A 146 13.11 11.10 6.66
N ASP A 147 13.53 10.05 7.36
CA ASP A 147 12.65 9.36 8.29
C ASP A 147 12.31 10.25 9.48
N VAL A 148 11.04 10.23 9.86
CA VAL A 148 10.52 10.94 11.03
C VAL A 148 9.75 9.96 11.89
N THR A 149 10.11 9.89 13.16
CA THR A 149 9.38 9.07 14.16
C THR A 149 8.46 9.98 14.96
N LEU A 150 7.17 9.64 14.96
CA LEU A 150 6.17 10.29 15.77
C LEU A 150 5.77 9.36 16.92
N ASN A 151 5.81 9.88 18.13
CA ASN A 151 5.39 9.16 19.34
C ASN A 151 3.90 9.39 19.60
N LEU A 152 3.23 8.34 20.08
CA LEU A 152 1.80 8.36 20.40
C LEU A 152 1.62 8.87 21.82
N THR A 153 0.81 9.92 22.01
CA THR A 153 0.42 10.39 23.33
C THR A 153 -0.97 9.90 23.69
N TYR A 154 -1.17 9.57 24.96
CA TYR A 154 -2.42 9.03 25.48
C TYR A 154 -3.63 9.88 25.10
N GLY A 155 -4.69 9.26 24.62
CA GLY A 155 -5.96 9.90 24.27
C GLY A 155 -7.21 9.17 24.79
N GLY A 156 -7.05 7.93 25.16
CA GLY A 156 -8.17 7.08 25.60
C GLY A 156 -9.26 6.99 24.53
N ASN A 157 -10.51 7.19 24.96
CA ASN A 157 -11.67 7.19 24.05
C ASN A 157 -11.78 8.47 23.20
N ALA A 158 -11.04 9.52 23.54
CA ALA A 158 -10.99 10.77 22.79
C ALA A 158 -9.95 10.68 21.64
N ILE A 159 -9.21 11.72 21.40
CA ILE A 159 -8.18 11.81 20.38
C ILE A 159 -6.83 12.02 21.08
N GLY A 160 -5.90 11.11 20.87
CA GLY A 160 -4.51 11.23 21.29
C GLY A 160 -3.70 12.08 20.32
N GLY A 161 -2.46 12.36 20.69
CA GLY A 161 -1.55 13.18 19.90
C GLY A 161 -0.45 12.37 19.21
N LEU A 162 0.10 12.97 18.17
CA LEU A 162 1.35 12.56 17.52
C LEU A 162 2.39 13.66 17.78
N THR A 163 3.52 13.32 18.37
CA THR A 163 4.59 14.26 18.72
C THR A 163 5.98 13.74 18.38
N LEU A 164 6.91 14.66 18.16
CA LEU A 164 8.33 14.35 18.04
C LEU A 164 9.01 14.15 19.40
N ASP A 165 8.39 14.63 20.46
CA ASP A 165 8.93 14.52 21.82
C ASP A 165 8.84 13.09 22.34
N THR A 166 9.74 12.73 23.24
CA THR A 166 9.64 11.48 23.99
C THR A 166 8.43 11.52 24.91
N VAL A 167 7.68 10.45 24.96
CA VAL A 167 6.47 10.32 25.79
C VAL A 167 6.58 9.12 26.73
N ASP A 168 5.93 9.23 27.87
CA ASP A 168 5.78 8.09 28.78
C ASP A 168 4.88 7.04 28.13
N LYS A 169 5.27 5.77 28.24
CA LYS A 169 4.52 4.65 27.69
C LYS A 169 3.32 4.37 28.60
N ALA A 170 2.13 4.75 28.16
CA ALA A 170 0.87 4.38 28.78
C ALA A 170 0.15 3.33 27.91
N GLY A 171 -0.42 2.30 28.57
CA GLY A 171 -1.28 1.34 27.86
C GLY A 171 -2.65 1.96 27.63
N GLU A 172 -3.18 1.74 26.44
CA GLU A 172 -4.54 2.12 26.06
C GLU A 172 -5.34 0.89 25.68
N MET A 173 -6.65 0.97 25.78
CA MET A 173 -7.52 -0.17 25.51
C MET A 173 -8.69 0.27 24.63
N PHE A 174 -9.05 -0.55 23.67
CA PHE A 174 -10.28 -0.39 22.89
C PHE A 174 -10.94 -1.75 22.68
N SER A 175 -12.22 -1.74 22.35
CA SER A 175 -12.98 -2.93 22.00
C SER A 175 -13.37 -2.85 20.54
N ASP A 176 -12.85 -3.72 19.71
CA ASP A 176 -13.19 -3.72 18.28
C ASP A 176 -14.69 -3.93 18.06
N ASP A 177 -15.24 -3.23 17.07
CA ASP A 177 -16.62 -3.36 16.62
C ASP A 177 -16.67 -3.32 15.09
N VAL A 178 -16.77 -4.50 14.50
CA VAL A 178 -16.76 -4.70 13.03
C VAL A 178 -17.97 -4.07 12.31
N SER A 179 -19.00 -3.66 13.05
CA SER A 179 -20.16 -2.99 12.48
C SER A 179 -19.92 -1.52 12.15
N ILE A 180 -18.85 -0.93 12.70
CA ILE A 180 -18.50 0.48 12.52
C ILE A 180 -17.42 0.62 11.45
N SER A 181 -17.67 1.42 10.43
CA SER A 181 -16.69 1.64 9.37
C SER A 181 -15.46 2.41 9.86
N GLY A 182 -14.29 2.20 9.22
CA GLY A 182 -13.07 2.98 9.51
C GLY A 182 -13.28 4.49 9.32
N SER A 183 -14.11 4.89 8.35
CA SER A 183 -14.47 6.29 8.13
C SER A 183 -15.25 6.88 9.29
N ASP A 184 -16.20 6.12 9.86
CA ASP A 184 -16.97 6.58 11.01
C ASP A 184 -16.11 6.64 12.27
N HIS A 185 -15.22 5.66 12.46
CA HIS A 185 -14.22 5.71 13.50
C HIS A 185 -13.34 6.96 13.42
N ALA A 186 -12.85 7.30 12.23
CA ALA A 186 -11.98 8.47 12.03
C ALA A 186 -12.70 9.79 12.32
N LYS A 187 -14.01 9.89 12.04
CA LYS A 187 -14.83 11.10 12.26
C LYS A 187 -15.36 11.24 13.67
N ALA A 188 -15.43 10.16 14.43
CA ALA A 188 -15.98 10.20 15.77
C ALA A 188 -15.11 11.06 16.71
N THR A 189 -15.72 11.94 17.48
CA THR A 189 -15.04 12.73 18.50
C THR A 189 -14.56 11.86 19.67
N ASN A 190 -15.39 10.89 20.08
CA ASN A 190 -15.09 9.88 21.09
C ASN A 190 -15.55 8.51 20.62
N SER A 191 -14.77 7.47 20.91
CA SER A 191 -15.17 6.09 20.67
C SER A 191 -14.35 5.14 21.53
N LYS A 192 -15.02 4.19 22.17
CA LYS A 192 -14.35 3.05 22.86
C LYS A 192 -13.91 1.95 21.91
N HIS A 193 -14.17 2.11 20.61
CA HIS A 193 -13.94 1.10 19.57
C HIS A 193 -12.74 1.43 18.69
N ARG A 194 -11.98 2.48 19.01
CA ARG A 194 -10.77 2.85 18.27
C ARG A 194 -9.81 3.64 19.14
N LEU A 195 -8.55 3.65 18.74
CA LEU A 195 -7.54 4.63 19.17
C LEU A 195 -7.22 5.51 17.98
N LEU A 196 -7.25 6.81 18.14
CA LEU A 196 -6.97 7.79 17.11
C LEU A 196 -5.97 8.82 17.61
N TYR A 197 -4.95 9.06 16.81
CA TYR A 197 -3.87 9.99 17.13
C TYR A 197 -3.72 10.99 16.00
N VAL A 198 -3.57 12.26 16.33
CA VAL A 198 -3.41 13.33 15.35
C VAL A 198 -2.29 14.27 15.75
N THR A 199 -1.64 14.88 14.76
CA THR A 199 -0.73 16.00 15.00
C THR A 199 -1.52 17.27 15.36
N PRO A 200 -0.94 18.24 16.07
CA PRO A 200 -1.46 19.60 16.05
C PRO A 200 -1.58 20.11 14.61
N LYS A 201 -2.38 21.17 14.43
CA LYS A 201 -2.44 21.85 13.12
C LYS A 201 -1.04 22.20 12.67
N LEU A 202 -0.66 21.70 11.49
CA LEU A 202 0.64 21.97 10.90
C LEU A 202 0.75 23.46 10.57
N LYS A 203 1.95 24.03 10.76
CA LYS A 203 2.26 25.43 10.45
C LYS A 203 2.71 25.62 9.00
N GLU A 204 3.20 24.57 8.40
CA GLU A 204 3.71 24.50 7.04
C GLU A 204 3.24 23.23 6.36
N ASP A 205 3.25 23.20 5.03
CA ASP A 205 2.90 22.01 4.25
C ASP A 205 3.92 20.91 4.51
N LEU A 206 3.40 19.67 4.67
CA LEU A 206 4.21 18.48 4.86
C LEU A 206 4.06 17.56 3.65
N HIS A 207 5.16 17.27 2.97
CA HIS A 207 5.20 16.29 1.91
C HIS A 207 5.64 14.93 2.47
N ILE A 208 4.73 13.97 2.51
CA ILE A 208 5.01 12.59 2.93
C ILE A 208 5.44 11.79 1.71
N SER A 209 6.54 11.05 1.82
CA SER A 209 7.01 10.14 0.78
C SER A 209 7.59 8.88 1.42
N GLY A 210 7.09 7.73 1.05
CA GLY A 210 7.55 6.44 1.58
C GLY A 210 6.39 5.58 2.08
N VAL A 211 6.76 4.51 2.78
CA VAL A 211 5.83 3.57 3.38
C VAL A 211 5.75 3.86 4.88
N PRO A 212 4.58 4.26 5.42
CA PRO A 212 4.44 4.48 6.85
C PRO A 212 4.60 3.17 7.61
N GLN A 213 5.29 3.21 8.74
CA GLN A 213 5.49 2.08 9.64
C GLN A 213 4.91 2.39 11.01
N VAL A 214 4.24 1.41 11.60
CA VAL A 214 3.70 1.50 12.95
C VAL A 214 4.35 0.41 13.80
N THR A 215 4.96 0.78 14.93
CA THR A 215 5.50 -0.16 15.91
C THR A 215 4.72 -0.03 17.21
N ILE A 216 3.97 -1.05 17.56
CA ILE A 216 3.17 -1.10 18.80
C ILE A 216 3.36 -2.42 19.51
N SER A 217 3.23 -2.39 20.84
CA SER A 217 3.07 -3.60 21.66
C SER A 217 1.58 -3.84 21.85
N LEU A 218 1.09 -5.00 21.45
CA LEU A 218 -0.32 -5.34 21.43
C LEU A 218 -0.60 -6.59 22.26
N ALA A 219 -1.71 -6.57 22.99
CA ALA A 219 -2.32 -7.75 23.59
C ALA A 219 -3.79 -7.85 23.17
N SER A 220 -4.27 -9.05 22.85
CA SER A 220 -5.66 -9.32 22.51
C SER A 220 -6.27 -10.27 23.53
N SER A 221 -7.54 -10.04 23.87
CA SER A 221 -8.34 -10.96 24.71
C SER A 221 -8.91 -12.14 23.93
N LYS A 222 -8.76 -12.14 22.59
CA LYS A 222 -9.21 -13.22 21.71
C LYS A 222 -8.05 -13.68 20.81
N PRO A 223 -8.04 -14.94 20.40
CA PRO A 223 -7.13 -15.40 19.36
C PRO A 223 -7.36 -14.61 18.07
N ALA A 224 -6.32 -14.58 17.22
CA ALA A 224 -6.33 -13.88 15.93
C ALA A 224 -7.37 -14.50 14.96
#